data_4b3fe3636f435f535f3ad47dc1806f78
#
_entry.id   4b3fe3636f435f535f3ad47dc1806f78
#
_cell.length_a   1.000
_cell.length_b   1.000
_cell.length_c   1.000
_cell.angle_alpha   90.00
_cell.angle_beta   90.00
_cell.angle_gamma   90.00
#
_symmetry.space_group_name_H-M   'P 1'
#
loop_
_entity.id
_entity.type
_entity.pdbx_description
1 polymer ?
#
loop_
_entity_poly.entity_id
_entity_poly.type
_entity_poly.pdbx_seq_one_letter_code
_entity_poly.pdbx_strand_id
1 'polypeptide(L)'
;MKTIYISGPITDLTTGQPREGWQQDFLDAEAKLRRMGFSVINPVDIAREVEDEYLCNWEYLQLTKEPKQPSRADYIMACLNRMKVCDRYGRLDGVYVIGEHIAALMSHGVQMEILMADVLGLPIYAECRDGLRVDRGLIPIEGHGKIEELLKD
;
A
#
# COMPACT_ATOMS: atom_id res chain seq x y z
N MET A 1 -1.91 -3.41 20.16
CA MET A 1 -2.72 -3.20 18.93
C MET A 1 -1.90 -3.57 17.70
N LYS A 2 -2.45 -4.40 16.86
CA LYS A 2 -1.75 -4.81 15.64
C LYS A 2 -1.90 -3.78 14.54
N THR A 3 -0.85 -3.60 13.75
CA THR A 3 -0.76 -2.59 12.69
C THR A 3 -0.76 -3.25 11.33
N ILE A 4 -1.65 -2.78 10.46
CA ILE A 4 -1.85 -3.30 9.11
C ILE A 4 -1.50 -2.20 8.09
N TYR A 5 -0.73 -2.57 7.08
CA TYR A 5 -0.49 -1.74 5.91
C TYR A 5 -1.53 -2.07 4.83
N ILE A 6 -2.17 -1.04 4.28
CA ILE A 6 -3.14 -1.23 3.19
C ILE A 6 -2.41 -1.15 1.85
N SER A 7 -2.59 -2.15 1.01
CA SER A 7 -2.11 -2.17 -0.37
C SER A 7 -3.30 -2.25 -1.32
N GLY A 8 -3.24 -1.53 -2.43
CA GLY A 8 -4.34 -1.56 -3.40
C GLY A 8 -3.99 -0.85 -4.71
N PRO A 9 -4.78 -1.11 -5.77
CA PRO A 9 -4.54 -0.50 -7.07
C PRO A 9 -4.91 0.98 -7.07
N ILE A 10 -3.98 1.83 -7.48
CA ILE A 10 -4.18 3.28 -7.59
C ILE A 10 -4.29 3.70 -9.06
N THR A 11 -3.43 3.15 -9.90
CA THR A 11 -3.31 3.57 -11.31
C THR A 11 -4.34 2.88 -12.20
N ASP A 12 -5.02 3.65 -13.04
CA ASP A 12 -5.82 3.13 -14.15
C ASP A 12 -4.89 2.59 -15.22
N LEU A 13 -4.99 1.31 -15.55
CA LEU A 13 -4.13 0.64 -16.52
C LEU A 13 -4.32 1.15 -17.96
N THR A 14 -5.49 1.70 -18.26
CA THR A 14 -5.80 2.24 -19.59
C THR A 14 -5.17 3.60 -19.82
N THR A 15 -5.19 4.48 -18.81
CA THR A 15 -4.73 5.86 -18.93
C THR A 15 -3.34 6.09 -18.36
N GLY A 16 -2.84 5.20 -17.50
CA GLY A 16 -1.61 5.39 -16.76
C GLY A 16 -1.70 6.44 -15.65
N GLN A 17 -2.87 7.00 -15.43
CA GLN A 17 -3.13 8.01 -14.42
C GLN A 17 -3.80 7.41 -13.18
N PRO A 18 -3.77 8.08 -12.01
CA PRO A 18 -4.49 7.61 -10.84
C PRO A 18 -5.99 7.44 -11.15
N ARG A 19 -6.55 6.35 -10.67
CA ARG A 19 -7.96 6.01 -10.81
C ARG A 19 -8.81 7.03 -10.04
N GLU A 20 -9.92 7.49 -10.63
CA GLU A 20 -10.85 8.36 -9.92
C GLU A 20 -11.38 7.67 -8.66
N GLY A 21 -11.38 8.39 -7.54
CA GLY A 21 -11.89 7.88 -6.26
C GLY A 21 -11.00 6.86 -5.56
N TRP A 22 -9.76 6.67 -5.99
CA TRP A 22 -8.87 5.70 -5.36
C TRP A 22 -8.64 5.98 -3.87
N GLN A 23 -8.59 7.27 -3.49
CA GLN A 23 -8.41 7.65 -2.08
C GLN A 23 -9.57 7.15 -1.21
N GLN A 24 -10.79 7.20 -1.74
CA GLN A 24 -11.97 6.78 -0.99
C GLN A 24 -11.94 5.28 -0.68
N ASP A 25 -11.48 4.46 -1.62
CA ASP A 25 -11.34 3.00 -1.39
C ASP A 25 -10.40 2.71 -0.22
N PHE A 26 -9.28 3.44 -0.16
CA PHE A 26 -8.31 3.29 0.93
C PHE A 26 -8.87 3.81 2.26
N LEU A 27 -9.60 4.93 2.24
CA LEU A 27 -10.23 5.47 3.45
C LEU A 27 -11.32 4.54 3.99
N ASP A 28 -12.11 3.93 3.12
CA ASP A 28 -13.13 2.96 3.50
C ASP A 28 -12.51 1.71 4.14
N ALA A 29 -11.42 1.23 3.56
CA ALA A 29 -10.67 0.10 4.10
C ALA A 29 -10.07 0.43 5.48
N GLU A 30 -9.50 1.63 5.63
CA GLU A 30 -8.98 2.08 6.92
C GLU A 30 -10.07 2.12 7.97
N ALA A 31 -11.23 2.69 7.66
CA ALA A 31 -12.35 2.77 8.58
C ALA A 31 -12.80 1.36 9.01
N LYS A 32 -12.89 0.42 8.09
CA LYS A 32 -13.22 -0.97 8.36
C LYS A 32 -12.20 -1.61 9.31
N LEU A 33 -10.92 -1.50 9.00
CA LEU A 33 -9.85 -2.10 9.81
C LEU A 33 -9.77 -1.49 11.21
N ARG A 34 -9.97 -0.18 11.33
CA ARG A 34 -9.99 0.48 12.64
C ARG A 34 -11.17 0.04 13.48
N ARG A 35 -12.34 -0.17 12.88
CA ARG A 35 -13.50 -0.75 13.59
C ARG A 35 -13.24 -2.15 14.11
N MET A 36 -12.37 -2.89 13.42
CA MET A 36 -11.95 -4.24 13.86
C MET A 36 -10.87 -4.20 14.95
N GLY A 37 -10.33 -3.03 15.28
CA GLY A 37 -9.33 -2.87 16.33
C GLY A 37 -7.89 -2.80 15.84
N PHE A 38 -7.65 -2.63 14.54
CA PHE A 38 -6.31 -2.46 14.00
C PHE A 38 -5.85 -1.00 14.00
N SER A 39 -4.55 -0.81 14.14
CA SER A 39 -3.87 0.41 13.70
C SER A 39 -3.56 0.27 12.20
N VAL A 40 -3.60 1.36 11.45
CA VAL A 40 -3.52 1.30 10.00
C VAL A 40 -2.46 2.27 9.46
N ILE A 41 -1.66 1.77 8.52
CA ILE A 41 -0.77 2.59 7.69
C ILE A 41 -1.42 2.68 6.31
N ASN A 42 -1.79 3.89 5.92
CA ASN A 42 -2.55 4.15 4.70
C ASN A 42 -1.70 4.88 3.66
N PRO A 43 -1.56 4.34 2.44
CA PRO A 43 -0.86 5.01 1.35
C PRO A 43 -1.37 6.42 1.01
N VAL A 44 -2.63 6.73 1.30
CA VAL A 44 -3.18 8.10 1.14
C VAL A 44 -2.39 9.10 1.98
N ASP A 45 -2.07 8.76 3.22
CA ASP A 45 -1.30 9.63 4.10
C ASP A 45 0.15 9.75 3.63
N ILE A 46 0.73 8.64 3.15
CA ILE A 46 2.09 8.62 2.61
C ILE A 46 2.18 9.49 1.35
N ALA A 47 1.20 9.38 0.45
CA ALA A 47 1.14 10.21 -0.76
C ALA A 47 1.09 11.70 -0.42
N ARG A 48 0.31 12.07 0.58
CA ARG A 48 0.19 13.45 1.05
C ARG A 48 1.53 13.96 1.61
N GLU A 49 2.23 13.14 2.39
CA GLU A 49 3.56 13.49 2.92
C GLU A 49 4.58 13.70 1.79
N VAL A 50 4.56 12.85 0.76
CA VAL A 50 5.44 12.97 -0.41
C VAL A 50 5.18 14.27 -1.17
N GLU A 51 3.91 14.60 -1.40
CA GLU A 51 3.51 15.83 -2.09
C GLU A 51 3.94 17.07 -1.31
N ASP A 52 3.75 17.08 0.01
CA ASP A 52 4.15 18.18 0.88
C ASP A 52 5.67 18.37 0.87
N GLU A 53 6.44 17.30 0.88
CA GLU A 53 7.90 17.36 0.83
C GLU A 53 8.38 17.96 -0.51
N TYR A 54 7.79 17.56 -1.64
CA TYR A 54 8.10 18.14 -2.95
C TYR A 54 7.79 19.62 -3.01
N LEU A 55 6.66 20.05 -2.48
CA LEU A 55 6.27 21.45 -2.44
C LEU A 55 7.23 22.27 -1.57
N CYS A 56 7.57 21.80 -0.38
CA CYS A 56 8.52 22.46 0.52
C CYS A 56 9.90 22.61 -0.13
N ASN A 57 10.40 21.56 -0.80
CA ASN A 57 11.68 21.60 -1.49
C ASN A 57 11.67 22.61 -2.63
N TRP A 58 10.58 22.68 -3.39
CA TRP A 58 10.44 23.66 -4.45
C TRP A 58 10.43 25.09 -3.90
N GLU A 59 9.64 25.38 -2.87
CA GLU A 59 9.57 26.70 -2.25
C GLU A 59 10.90 27.14 -1.67
N TYR A 60 11.59 26.23 -0.98
CA TYR A 60 12.86 26.51 -0.34
C TYR A 60 14.00 26.72 -1.34
N LEU A 61 14.11 25.88 -2.33
CA LEU A 61 15.22 25.86 -3.27
C LEU A 61 15.00 26.72 -4.51
N GLN A 62 13.75 27.07 -4.84
CA GLN A 62 13.35 27.84 -6.02
C GLN A 62 14.00 27.31 -7.30
N LEU A 63 14.13 25.99 -7.41
CA LEU A 63 14.88 25.33 -8.49
C LEU A 63 14.20 25.38 -9.86
N THR A 64 12.88 25.62 -9.88
CA THR A 64 12.09 25.69 -11.11
C THR A 64 10.98 26.72 -10.94
N LYS A 65 10.38 27.15 -12.08
CA LYS A 65 9.25 28.10 -12.07
C LYS A 65 7.95 27.45 -11.55
N GLU A 66 7.86 26.12 -11.62
CA GLU A 66 6.71 25.34 -11.16
C GLU A 66 7.20 24.17 -10.33
N PRO A 67 6.46 23.80 -9.26
CA PRO A 67 6.84 22.65 -8.45
C PRO A 67 6.76 21.38 -9.31
N LYS A 68 7.83 20.56 -9.25
CA LYS A 68 7.77 19.23 -9.84
C LYS A 68 6.78 18.37 -9.08
N GLN A 69 5.92 17.69 -9.82
CA GLN A 69 5.07 16.67 -9.23
C GLN A 69 5.92 15.42 -8.96
N PRO A 70 5.67 14.72 -7.85
CA PRO A 70 6.32 13.45 -7.59
C PRO A 70 6.01 12.45 -8.72
N SER A 71 6.99 11.65 -9.10
CA SER A 71 6.78 10.57 -10.05
C SER A 71 6.08 9.38 -9.38
N ARG A 72 5.53 8.49 -10.20
CA ARG A 72 4.95 7.23 -9.71
C ARG A 72 5.97 6.43 -8.88
N ALA A 73 7.23 6.43 -9.31
CA ALA A 73 8.30 5.76 -8.57
C ALA A 73 8.53 6.38 -7.19
N ASP A 74 8.42 7.71 -7.07
CA ASP A 74 8.57 8.39 -5.78
C ASP A 74 7.51 7.92 -4.78
N TYR A 75 6.25 7.80 -5.21
CA TYR A 75 5.17 7.29 -4.36
C TYR A 75 5.39 5.83 -3.96
N ILE A 76 5.73 4.98 -4.92
CA ILE A 76 5.98 3.57 -4.66
C ILE A 76 7.14 3.39 -3.69
N MET A 77 8.25 4.08 -3.91
CA MET A 77 9.42 3.99 -3.03
C MET A 77 9.14 4.49 -1.63
N ALA A 78 8.35 5.55 -1.49
CA ALA A 78 7.94 6.06 -0.17
C ALA A 78 7.10 5.02 0.59
N CYS A 79 6.18 4.35 -0.09
CA CYS A 79 5.37 3.29 0.50
C CYS A 79 6.22 2.09 0.94
N LEU A 80 7.11 1.61 0.07
CA LEU A 80 8.00 0.50 0.38
C LEU A 80 8.93 0.82 1.54
N ASN A 81 9.46 2.04 1.57
CA ASN A 81 10.32 2.49 2.66
C ASN A 81 9.56 2.55 3.99
N ARG A 82 8.30 3.00 3.97
CA ARG A 82 7.46 3.01 5.17
C ARG A 82 7.24 1.60 5.72
N MET A 83 6.95 0.63 4.85
CA MET A 83 6.82 -0.77 5.24
C MET A 83 8.09 -1.28 5.91
N LYS A 84 9.24 -1.06 5.28
CA LYS A 84 10.54 -1.47 5.78
C LYS A 84 10.86 -0.86 7.14
N VAL A 85 10.63 0.44 7.31
CA VAL A 85 10.91 1.16 8.56
C VAL A 85 9.98 0.69 9.68
N CYS A 86 8.69 0.56 9.39
CA CYS A 86 7.73 0.08 10.39
C CYS A 86 8.02 -1.36 10.82
N ASP A 87 8.39 -2.23 9.88
CA ASP A 87 8.76 -3.62 10.20
C ASP A 87 10.02 -3.65 11.08
N ARG A 88 11.05 -2.88 10.73
CA ARG A 88 12.31 -2.81 11.49
C ARG A 88 12.10 -2.48 12.97
N TYR A 89 11.09 -1.66 13.27
CA TYR A 89 10.76 -1.29 14.64
C TYR A 89 9.66 -2.16 15.26
N GLY A 90 9.30 -3.28 14.62
CA GLY A 90 8.29 -4.21 15.10
C GLY A 90 6.88 -3.63 15.12
N ARG A 91 6.58 -2.70 14.22
CA ARG A 91 5.31 -1.96 14.16
C ARG A 91 4.41 -2.37 13.02
N LEU A 92 4.76 -3.42 12.29
CA LEU A 92 3.98 -3.90 11.15
C LEU A 92 3.68 -5.38 11.34
N ASP A 93 2.40 -5.72 11.36
CA ASP A 93 1.93 -7.08 11.64
C ASP A 93 1.37 -7.79 10.41
N GLY A 94 1.07 -7.06 9.36
CA GLY A 94 0.57 -7.65 8.11
C GLY A 94 0.22 -6.62 7.05
N VAL A 95 -0.11 -7.12 5.88
CA VAL A 95 -0.54 -6.33 4.72
C VAL A 95 -1.95 -6.76 4.32
N TYR A 96 -2.82 -5.80 4.06
CA TYR A 96 -4.19 -6.02 3.61
C TYR A 96 -4.36 -5.45 2.21
N VAL A 97 -4.58 -6.33 1.23
CA VAL A 97 -4.75 -5.97 -0.17
C VAL A 97 -6.22 -5.75 -0.47
N ILE A 98 -6.57 -4.55 -0.91
CA ILE A 98 -7.93 -4.16 -1.27
C ILE A 98 -8.16 -4.25 -2.78
N GLY A 99 -9.43 -4.27 -3.18
CA GLY A 99 -9.84 -4.32 -4.57
C GLY A 99 -10.06 -5.72 -5.09
N GLU A 100 -10.47 -5.79 -6.33
CA GLU A 100 -10.70 -7.06 -7.00
C GLU A 100 -9.38 -7.77 -7.31
N HIS A 101 -9.40 -9.08 -7.26
CA HIS A 101 -8.23 -9.93 -7.44
C HIS A 101 -7.40 -9.58 -8.69
N ILE A 102 -8.05 -9.49 -9.86
CA ILE A 102 -7.36 -9.19 -11.13
C ILE A 102 -6.75 -7.78 -11.11
N ALA A 103 -7.52 -6.78 -10.66
CA ALA A 103 -7.05 -5.40 -10.60
C ALA A 103 -5.85 -5.26 -9.65
N ALA A 104 -5.89 -5.93 -8.50
CA ALA A 104 -4.78 -5.95 -7.55
C ALA A 104 -3.54 -6.60 -8.17
N LEU A 105 -3.68 -7.76 -8.82
CA LEU A 105 -2.56 -8.47 -9.44
C LEU A 105 -1.92 -7.70 -10.59
N MET A 106 -2.69 -6.89 -11.31
CA MET A 106 -2.19 -6.08 -12.43
C MET A 106 -1.50 -4.79 -11.97
N SER A 107 -1.66 -4.39 -10.72
CA SER A 107 -1.03 -3.19 -10.19
C SER A 107 0.44 -3.42 -9.86
N HIS A 108 1.34 -2.64 -10.47
CA HIS A 108 2.77 -2.72 -10.17
C HIS A 108 3.06 -2.37 -8.70
N GLY A 109 2.39 -1.36 -8.16
CA GLY A 109 2.54 -0.98 -6.76
C GLY A 109 2.15 -2.11 -5.81
N VAL A 110 1.01 -2.75 -6.05
CA VAL A 110 0.56 -3.92 -5.26
C VAL A 110 1.56 -5.06 -5.36
N GLN A 111 2.03 -5.38 -6.57
CA GLN A 111 3.01 -6.44 -6.77
C GLN A 111 4.30 -6.18 -5.97
N MET A 112 4.80 -4.95 -6.01
CA MET A 112 6.01 -4.57 -5.26
C MET A 112 5.79 -4.63 -3.75
N GLU A 113 4.64 -4.20 -3.27
CA GLU A 113 4.30 -4.24 -1.86
C GLU A 113 4.13 -5.69 -1.35
N ILE A 114 3.54 -6.57 -2.17
CA ILE A 114 3.45 -8.00 -1.86
C ILE A 114 4.83 -8.64 -1.79
N LEU A 115 5.72 -8.33 -2.74
CA LEU A 115 7.09 -8.81 -2.72
C LEU A 115 7.85 -8.31 -1.49
N MET A 116 7.66 -7.04 -1.11
CA MET A 116 8.25 -6.50 0.11
C MET A 116 7.73 -7.23 1.35
N ALA A 117 6.42 -7.47 1.43
CA ALA A 117 5.83 -8.22 2.53
C ALA A 117 6.40 -9.63 2.64
N ASP A 118 6.58 -10.31 1.51
CA ASP A 118 7.20 -11.63 1.44
C ASP A 118 8.64 -11.60 1.98
N VAL A 119 9.44 -10.64 1.53
CA VAL A 119 10.82 -10.46 1.99
C VAL A 119 10.88 -10.19 3.49
N LEU A 120 9.94 -9.42 4.03
CA LEU A 120 9.86 -9.09 5.45
C LEU A 120 9.21 -10.21 6.29
N GLY A 121 8.70 -11.27 5.65
CA GLY A 121 8.03 -12.35 6.35
C GLY A 121 6.67 -11.99 6.92
N LEU A 122 6.01 -10.99 6.35
CA LEU A 122 4.70 -10.51 6.82
C LEU A 122 3.56 -11.29 6.18
N PRO A 123 2.50 -11.63 6.93
CA PRO A 123 1.31 -12.25 6.36
C PRO A 123 0.57 -11.25 5.46
N ILE A 124 -0.01 -11.78 4.38
CA ILE A 124 -0.76 -11.00 3.39
C ILE A 124 -2.20 -11.48 3.42
N TYR A 125 -3.13 -10.55 3.60
CA TYR A 125 -4.56 -10.80 3.59
C TYR A 125 -5.19 -10.06 2.41
N ALA A 126 -6.24 -10.63 1.84
CA ALA A 126 -6.95 -10.03 0.72
C ALA A 126 -8.40 -9.76 1.08
N GLU A 127 -8.94 -8.67 0.57
CA GLU A 127 -10.36 -8.36 0.65
C GLU A 127 -11.17 -9.32 -0.23
N CYS A 128 -10.59 -9.77 -1.33
CA CYS A 128 -11.20 -10.70 -2.27
C CYS A 128 -11.46 -12.07 -1.60
N ARG A 129 -12.68 -12.61 -1.79
CA ARG A 129 -13.11 -13.88 -1.18
C ARG A 129 -12.27 -15.08 -1.61
N ASP A 130 -11.76 -15.05 -2.85
CA ASP A 130 -10.98 -16.14 -3.43
C ASP A 130 -9.51 -16.11 -3.00
N GLY A 131 -9.15 -15.16 -2.13
CA GLY A 131 -7.78 -14.96 -1.70
C GLY A 131 -6.94 -14.26 -2.75
N LEU A 132 -5.65 -14.25 -2.54
CA LEU A 132 -4.68 -13.60 -3.41
C LEU A 132 -3.53 -14.57 -3.67
N ARG A 133 -3.17 -14.71 -4.95
CA ARG A 133 -1.99 -15.48 -5.35
C ARG A 133 -1.22 -14.70 -6.39
N VAL A 134 0.05 -14.46 -6.10
CA VAL A 134 0.99 -13.81 -7.02
C VAL A 134 2.10 -14.80 -7.35
N ASP A 135 2.30 -15.05 -8.63
CA ASP A 135 3.40 -15.89 -9.08
C ASP A 135 4.67 -15.04 -9.23
N ARG A 136 5.69 -15.39 -8.47
CA ARG A 136 7.02 -14.81 -8.56
C ARG A 136 7.95 -15.82 -9.23
N GLY A 137 8.01 -15.77 -10.56
CA GLY A 137 8.70 -16.82 -11.32
C GLY A 137 8.02 -18.16 -11.10
N LEU A 138 8.72 -19.09 -10.45
CA LEU A 138 8.18 -20.42 -10.15
C LEU A 138 7.61 -20.54 -8.73
N ILE A 139 7.73 -19.48 -7.91
CA ILE A 139 7.30 -19.51 -6.51
C ILE A 139 6.06 -18.65 -6.35
N PRO A 140 4.90 -19.24 -6.06
CA PRO A 140 3.69 -18.46 -5.77
C PRO A 140 3.78 -17.83 -4.37
N ILE A 141 3.29 -16.59 -4.27
CA ILE A 141 3.05 -15.92 -3.00
C ILE A 141 1.55 -15.92 -2.81
N GLU A 142 1.08 -16.59 -1.77
CA GLU A 142 -0.34 -16.72 -1.49
C GLU A 142 -0.74 -15.81 -0.33
N GLY A 143 -1.93 -15.20 -0.44
CA GLY A 143 -2.53 -14.48 0.67
C GLY A 143 -2.94 -15.44 1.77
N HIS A 144 -2.77 -15.01 3.01
CA HIS A 144 -3.25 -15.75 4.16
C HIS A 144 -4.78 -15.63 4.27
N GLY A 145 -5.38 -16.39 5.17
CA GLY A 145 -6.82 -16.44 5.36
C GLY A 145 -7.48 -15.09 5.69
N LYS A 146 -8.55 -15.14 6.46
CA LYS A 146 -9.27 -13.91 6.81
C LYS A 146 -8.46 -13.07 7.79
N ILE A 147 -8.45 -11.75 7.59
CA ILE A 147 -7.68 -10.83 8.44
C ILE A 147 -8.10 -10.89 9.90
N GLU A 148 -9.36 -11.28 10.18
CA GLU A 148 -9.86 -11.48 11.53
C GLU A 148 -9.05 -12.50 12.34
N GLU A 149 -8.41 -13.43 11.66
CA GLU A 149 -7.57 -14.44 12.31
C GLU A 149 -6.37 -13.82 13.01
N LEU A 150 -5.89 -12.68 12.54
CA LEU A 150 -4.79 -11.95 13.16
C LEU A 150 -5.15 -11.41 14.56
N LEU A 151 -6.43 -11.21 14.83
CA LEU A 151 -6.91 -10.71 16.11
C LEU A 151 -7.01 -11.80 17.20
N LYS A 152 -6.94 -13.07 16.82
CA LYS A 152 -7.11 -14.20 17.74
C LYS A 152 -5.87 -14.51 18.58
N ASP A 153 -4.75 -13.91 18.27
CA ASP A 153 -3.48 -14.15 18.99
C ASP A 153 -3.37 -13.30 20.29
#